data_d5ee67cf30d278e2d3266ec348020ced
#
_entry.id   d5ee67cf30d278e2d3266ec348020ced
#
_cell.length_a   1.000
_cell.length_b   1.000
_cell.length_c   1.000
_cell.angle_alpha   90.00
_cell.angle_beta   90.00
_cell.angle_gamma   90.00
#
_symmetry.space_group_name_H-M   'P 1'
#
loop_
_entity.id
_entity.type
_entity.pdbx_description
1 polymer ?
#
loop_
_entity_poly.entity_id
_entity_poly.type
_entity_poly.pdbx_seq_one_letter_code
_entity_poly.pdbx_strand_id
1 'polypeptide(L)'
;VNLQQWNSTGRIIAILASLAVLAGCGGRDTRTAAPAAEVECLARAMYFESHRSSRDGIIAVGTVVMNRVGSDAFPNTVCGVVGQPNQFAPGVMTKTMSGPSATLAREAALSVYAGERHPKIERAKFFHAAWYQTSYNNMHYVVTTGGNAFYEKRRPEDVTSPFPLPAFQG
;
A
#
# COMPACT_ATOMS: atom_id res chain seq x y z
N VAL A 1 -78.80 56.46 20.61
CA VAL A 1 -78.07 56.42 21.85
C VAL A 1 -77.08 55.28 21.83
N ASN A 2 -75.88 55.62 22.12
CA ASN A 2 -74.71 54.85 22.44
C ASN A 2 -73.77 54.45 21.30
N LEU A 3 -72.76 55.28 21.23
CA LEU A 3 -71.47 55.06 20.60
C LEU A 3 -70.71 54.07 21.42
N GLN A 4 -70.16 53.09 20.79
CA GLN A 4 -69.05 52.31 21.35
C GLN A 4 -67.84 52.27 20.39
N GLN A 5 -66.79 52.84 20.94
CA GLN A 5 -65.48 52.95 20.33
C GLN A 5 -64.90 51.56 20.00
N TRP A 6 -64.39 51.42 18.79
CA TRP A 6 -63.64 50.28 18.38
C TRP A 6 -62.13 50.58 18.50
N ASN A 7 -61.54 49.99 19.51
CA ASN A 7 -60.10 50.00 19.65
C ASN A 7 -59.53 48.98 18.71
N SER A 8 -58.85 49.46 17.69
CA SER A 8 -58.08 48.69 16.77
C SER A 8 -56.72 48.36 17.41
N THR A 9 -56.61 47.22 17.99
CA THR A 9 -55.28 46.67 18.37
C THR A 9 -54.76 45.81 17.23
N GLY A 10 -53.80 46.38 16.50
CA GLY A 10 -53.10 45.69 15.44
C GLY A 10 -52.31 44.45 15.96
N ARG A 11 -52.71 43.31 15.49
CA ARG A 11 -51.89 42.08 15.65
C ARG A 11 -50.79 42.05 14.59
N ILE A 12 -49.62 42.42 15.00
CA ILE A 12 -48.41 42.19 14.22
C ILE A 12 -48.12 40.70 14.28
N ILE A 13 -48.39 39.98 13.18
CA ILE A 13 -47.99 38.62 13.02
C ILE A 13 -46.51 38.65 12.61
N ALA A 14 -45.64 38.39 13.58
CA ALA A 14 -44.23 38.15 13.32
C ALA A 14 -44.07 36.78 12.65
N ILE A 15 -43.84 36.77 11.35
CA ILE A 15 -43.45 35.57 10.62
C ILE A 15 -41.98 35.31 10.93
N LEU A 16 -41.70 34.40 11.86
CA LEU A 16 -40.36 33.85 12.08
C LEU A 16 -40.03 32.92 10.93
N ALA A 17 -39.28 33.42 9.95
CA ALA A 17 -38.66 32.61 8.94
C ALA A 17 -37.55 31.78 9.59
N SER A 18 -37.83 30.51 9.87
CA SER A 18 -36.84 29.54 10.31
C SER A 18 -35.94 29.20 9.14
N LEU A 19 -34.75 29.82 9.06
CA LEU A 19 -33.66 29.33 8.20
C LEU A 19 -33.17 28.02 8.78
N ALA A 20 -33.60 26.89 8.19
CA ALA A 20 -32.98 25.61 8.40
C ALA A 20 -31.62 25.62 7.69
N VAL A 21 -30.55 25.87 8.43
CA VAL A 21 -29.20 25.65 7.98
C VAL A 21 -29.00 24.12 7.87
N LEU A 22 -29.13 23.59 6.66
CA LEU A 22 -28.68 22.26 6.33
C LEU A 22 -27.14 22.25 6.45
N ALA A 23 -26.63 21.97 7.65
CA ALA A 23 -25.27 21.60 7.86
C ALA A 23 -25.07 20.25 7.14
N GLY A 24 -24.71 20.33 5.85
CA GLY A 24 -24.24 19.18 5.10
C GLY A 24 -23.02 18.62 5.83
N CYS A 25 -23.20 17.50 6.53
CA CYS A 25 -22.10 16.64 6.92
C CYS A 25 -21.47 16.10 5.64
N GLY A 26 -20.66 16.93 4.98
CA GLY A 26 -19.65 16.46 4.04
C GLY A 26 -18.67 15.67 4.86
N GLY A 27 -18.88 14.36 4.97
CA GLY A 27 -17.86 13.45 5.43
C GLY A 27 -16.64 13.69 4.54
N ARG A 28 -15.67 14.47 5.03
CA ARG A 28 -14.33 14.43 4.49
C ARG A 28 -13.89 12.98 4.69
N ASP A 29 -13.84 12.20 3.60
CA ASP A 29 -13.03 11.01 3.55
C ASP A 29 -11.60 11.45 3.90
N THR A 30 -11.27 11.41 5.17
CA THR A 30 -9.90 11.51 5.66
C THR A 30 -9.21 10.19 5.36
N ARG A 31 -9.15 9.82 4.08
CA ARG A 31 -8.05 9.00 3.61
C ARG A 31 -6.82 9.86 3.84
N THR A 32 -6.15 9.64 4.95
CA THR A 32 -4.87 10.26 5.23
C THR A 32 -4.01 10.00 4.01
N ALA A 33 -3.66 11.05 3.28
CA ALA A 33 -2.80 10.92 2.10
C ALA A 33 -1.57 10.12 2.52
N ALA A 34 -1.24 9.08 1.76
CA ALA A 34 -0.09 8.24 2.06
C ALA A 34 1.14 9.13 2.26
N PRO A 35 1.92 8.97 3.35
CA PRO A 35 3.10 9.78 3.57
C PRO A 35 4.03 9.66 2.36
N ALA A 36 4.30 10.75 1.67
CA ALA A 36 5.06 10.75 0.42
C ALA A 36 6.43 10.05 0.54
N ALA A 37 7.07 10.18 1.70
CA ALA A 37 8.33 9.51 1.98
C ALA A 37 8.19 7.98 2.02
N GLU A 38 7.15 7.44 2.63
CA GLU A 38 6.90 6.00 2.72
C GLU A 38 6.62 5.40 1.33
N VAL A 39 5.83 6.11 0.50
CA VAL A 39 5.55 5.70 -0.88
C VAL A 39 6.82 5.75 -1.73
N GLU A 40 7.67 6.76 -1.59
CA GLU A 40 8.93 6.83 -2.31
C GLU A 40 9.89 5.72 -1.88
N CYS A 41 10.01 5.42 -0.59
CA CYS A 41 10.80 4.26 -0.10
C CYS A 41 10.29 2.96 -0.72
N LEU A 42 8.96 2.76 -0.79
CA LEU A 42 8.35 1.58 -1.41
C LEU A 42 8.67 1.51 -2.90
N ALA A 43 8.50 2.62 -3.63
CA ALA A 43 8.81 2.71 -5.04
C ALA A 43 10.28 2.37 -5.34
N ARG A 44 11.19 2.80 -4.47
CA ARG A 44 12.62 2.50 -4.59
C ARG A 44 12.90 1.02 -4.46
N ALA A 45 12.37 0.34 -3.44
CA ALA A 45 12.50 -1.11 -3.29
C ALA A 45 11.95 -1.82 -4.55
N MET A 46 10.75 -1.47 -4.97
CA MET A 46 10.09 -2.05 -6.14
C MET A 46 10.91 -1.83 -7.44
N TYR A 47 11.50 -0.65 -7.61
CA TYR A 47 12.31 -0.31 -8.78
C TYR A 47 13.63 -1.06 -8.83
N PHE A 48 14.35 -1.16 -7.71
CA PHE A 48 15.71 -1.72 -7.71
C PHE A 48 15.74 -3.25 -7.56
N GLU A 49 14.68 -3.86 -7.02
CA GLU A 49 14.62 -5.30 -6.77
C GLU A 49 13.85 -6.09 -7.83
N SER A 50 13.01 -5.45 -8.64
CA SER A 50 12.36 -6.11 -9.78
C SER A 50 13.14 -5.92 -11.07
N HIS A 51 12.87 -6.74 -12.08
CA HIS A 51 13.42 -6.55 -13.43
C HIS A 51 12.85 -5.32 -14.16
N ARG A 52 12.03 -4.50 -13.50
CA ARG A 52 11.48 -3.23 -14.01
C ARG A 52 10.66 -3.35 -15.29
N SER A 53 10.45 -4.56 -15.81
CA SER A 53 9.81 -4.84 -17.10
C SER A 53 8.34 -5.24 -16.96
N SER A 54 7.89 -5.66 -15.78
CA SER A 54 6.50 -6.03 -15.55
C SER A 54 5.96 -5.42 -14.26
N ARG A 55 4.72 -4.94 -14.32
CA ARG A 55 4.00 -4.47 -13.15
C ARG A 55 3.84 -5.57 -12.11
N ASP A 56 3.64 -6.81 -12.56
CA ASP A 56 3.48 -7.98 -11.72
C ASP A 56 4.67 -8.19 -10.77
N GLY A 57 5.90 -8.24 -11.31
CA GLY A 57 7.11 -8.35 -10.48
C GLY A 57 7.32 -7.17 -9.55
N ILE A 58 6.96 -5.95 -9.98
CA ILE A 58 7.03 -4.74 -9.17
C ILE A 58 6.06 -4.86 -7.97
N ILE A 59 4.79 -5.24 -8.18
CA ILE A 59 3.80 -5.46 -7.13
C ILE A 59 4.21 -6.59 -6.18
N ALA A 60 4.82 -7.66 -6.70
CA ALA A 60 5.32 -8.76 -5.89
C ALA A 60 6.35 -8.30 -4.84
N VAL A 61 7.35 -7.53 -5.26
CA VAL A 61 8.34 -6.92 -4.34
C VAL A 61 7.66 -6.01 -3.33
N GLY A 62 6.76 -5.14 -3.78
CA GLY A 62 6.01 -4.24 -2.89
C GLY A 62 5.18 -5.00 -1.86
N THR A 63 4.56 -6.11 -2.25
CA THR A 63 3.81 -6.98 -1.34
C THR A 63 4.71 -7.56 -0.24
N VAL A 64 5.91 -8.00 -0.57
CA VAL A 64 6.88 -8.48 0.44
C VAL A 64 7.26 -7.37 1.41
N VAL A 65 7.52 -6.15 0.93
CA VAL A 65 7.81 -5.00 1.81
C VAL A 65 6.65 -4.78 2.78
N MET A 66 5.41 -4.77 2.31
CA MET A 66 4.25 -4.58 3.18
C MET A 66 4.00 -5.75 4.13
N ASN A 67 4.28 -6.99 3.73
CA ASN A 67 4.25 -8.16 4.62
C ASN A 67 5.30 -8.05 5.74
N ARG A 68 6.45 -7.46 5.47
CA ARG A 68 7.47 -7.18 6.50
C ARG A 68 6.99 -6.10 7.45
N VAL A 69 6.45 -4.97 6.94
CA VAL A 69 5.88 -3.89 7.77
C VAL A 69 4.80 -4.40 8.72
N GLY A 70 3.97 -5.34 8.27
CA GLY A 70 2.93 -5.97 9.09
C GLY A 70 3.41 -7.10 10.01
N SER A 71 4.72 -7.25 10.22
CA SER A 71 5.30 -8.36 11.01
C SER A 71 6.22 -7.82 12.10
N ASP A 72 6.03 -8.27 13.33
CA ASP A 72 6.84 -7.89 14.50
C ASP A 72 8.34 -8.20 14.35
N ALA A 73 8.72 -9.05 13.37
CA ALA A 73 10.10 -9.39 13.08
C ALA A 73 10.85 -8.32 12.27
N PHE A 74 10.17 -7.25 11.81
CA PHE A 74 10.72 -6.20 10.97
C PHE A 74 10.29 -4.82 11.48
N PRO A 75 10.93 -3.72 11.00
CA PRO A 75 10.47 -2.37 11.27
C PRO A 75 9.02 -2.17 10.83
N ASN A 76 8.27 -1.37 11.58
CA ASN A 76 6.85 -1.10 11.35
C ASN A 76 6.58 0.06 10.36
N THR A 77 7.59 0.50 9.60
CA THR A 77 7.49 1.51 8.55
C THR A 77 8.14 1.02 7.26
N VAL A 78 7.66 1.49 6.12
CA VAL A 78 8.22 1.09 4.81
C VAL A 78 9.68 1.55 4.70
N CYS A 79 9.96 2.81 5.02
CA CYS A 79 11.33 3.32 4.98
C CYS A 79 12.24 2.57 5.96
N GLY A 80 11.72 2.17 7.11
CA GLY A 80 12.45 1.34 8.07
C GLY A 80 12.79 -0.04 7.51
N VAL A 81 11.85 -0.72 6.85
CA VAL A 81 12.06 -2.02 6.19
C VAL A 81 13.07 -1.89 5.05
N VAL A 82 12.88 -0.92 4.15
CA VAL A 82 13.73 -0.74 2.97
C VAL A 82 15.14 -0.28 3.32
N GLY A 83 15.26 0.50 4.39
CA GLY A 83 16.55 1.00 4.88
C GLY A 83 17.38 -0.01 5.69
N GLN A 84 16.88 -1.23 5.94
CA GLN A 84 17.64 -2.24 6.68
C GLN A 84 18.95 -2.60 5.96
N PRO A 85 20.08 -2.66 6.65
CA PRO A 85 21.35 -3.03 6.03
C PRO A 85 21.29 -4.40 5.33
N ASN A 86 21.80 -4.47 4.10
CA ASN A 86 21.94 -5.72 3.32
C ASN A 86 20.62 -6.47 3.04
N GLN A 87 19.47 -5.83 3.19
CA GLN A 87 18.17 -6.44 2.87
C GLN A 87 17.70 -6.14 1.44
N PHE A 88 18.20 -5.06 0.87
CA PHE A 88 17.88 -4.58 -0.48
C PHE A 88 19.16 -4.18 -1.22
N ALA A 89 19.04 -3.90 -2.51
CA ALA A 89 20.16 -3.54 -3.37
C ALA A 89 21.00 -2.39 -2.78
N PRO A 90 22.32 -2.45 -2.87
CA PRO A 90 23.19 -1.38 -2.37
C PRO A 90 22.80 -0.02 -2.96
N GLY A 91 22.56 0.96 -2.09
CA GLY A 91 22.15 2.31 -2.49
C GLY A 91 20.65 2.42 -2.86
N VAL A 92 19.82 1.46 -2.48
CA VAL A 92 18.36 1.53 -2.67
C VAL A 92 17.78 2.87 -2.21
N MET A 93 18.27 3.42 -1.11
CA MET A 93 17.79 4.70 -0.54
C MET A 93 18.35 5.95 -1.23
N THR A 94 19.40 5.85 -2.03
CA THR A 94 20.15 7.02 -2.52
C THR A 94 20.32 7.09 -4.05
N LYS A 95 20.37 5.95 -4.74
CA LYS A 95 20.52 5.90 -6.20
C LYS A 95 19.33 6.55 -6.90
N THR A 96 19.58 7.18 -8.05
CA THR A 96 18.54 7.80 -8.87
C THR A 96 17.67 6.75 -9.55
N MET A 97 16.36 6.91 -9.45
CA MET A 97 15.39 6.23 -10.31
C MET A 97 15.09 7.08 -11.52
N SER A 98 15.07 6.51 -12.72
CA SER A 98 14.88 7.26 -13.97
C SER A 98 14.09 6.48 -15.02
N GLY A 99 13.59 7.20 -16.02
CA GLY A 99 12.86 6.63 -17.15
C GLY A 99 11.46 6.10 -16.82
N PRO A 100 10.79 5.48 -17.80
CA PRO A 100 9.40 4.98 -17.65
C PRO A 100 9.23 3.99 -16.50
N SER A 101 10.25 3.18 -16.21
CA SER A 101 10.20 2.23 -15.09
C SER A 101 10.12 2.90 -13.73
N ALA A 102 10.68 4.11 -13.59
CA ALA A 102 10.55 4.88 -12.34
C ALA A 102 9.13 5.41 -12.14
N THR A 103 8.48 5.83 -13.21
CA THR A 103 7.05 6.22 -13.20
C THR A 103 6.18 5.02 -12.82
N LEU A 104 6.37 3.89 -13.49
CA LEU A 104 5.64 2.66 -13.21
C LEU A 104 5.81 2.22 -11.75
N ALA A 105 7.05 2.29 -11.20
CA ALA A 105 7.32 1.91 -9.82
C ALA A 105 6.61 2.83 -8.82
N ARG A 106 6.55 4.16 -9.07
CA ARG A 106 5.83 5.11 -8.21
C ARG A 106 4.31 4.91 -8.25
N GLU A 107 3.75 4.71 -9.44
CA GLU A 107 2.32 4.41 -9.60
C GLU A 107 1.95 3.11 -8.87
N ALA A 108 2.73 2.06 -9.07
CA ALA A 108 2.54 0.78 -8.40
C ALA A 108 2.71 0.91 -6.87
N ALA A 109 3.66 1.72 -6.39
CA ALA A 109 3.86 1.97 -4.97
C ALA A 109 2.65 2.65 -4.32
N LEU A 110 2.02 3.60 -5.00
CA LEU A 110 0.76 4.21 -4.55
C LEU A 110 -0.34 3.15 -4.40
N SER A 111 -0.51 2.27 -5.40
CA SER A 111 -1.50 1.20 -5.37
C SER A 111 -1.22 0.20 -4.24
N VAL A 112 0.04 -0.23 -4.07
CA VAL A 112 0.42 -1.16 -3.00
C VAL A 112 0.25 -0.54 -1.62
N TYR A 113 0.61 0.73 -1.46
CA TYR A 113 0.42 1.45 -0.20
C TYR A 113 -1.07 1.61 0.12
N ALA A 114 -1.92 1.79 -0.89
CA ALA A 114 -3.38 1.83 -0.77
C ALA A 114 -4.04 0.45 -0.57
N GLY A 115 -3.27 -0.64 -0.56
CA GLY A 115 -3.78 -1.98 -0.23
C GLY A 115 -3.68 -3.02 -1.36
N GLU A 116 -3.23 -2.67 -2.57
CA GLU A 116 -2.99 -3.67 -3.61
C GLU A 116 -1.92 -4.68 -3.16
N ARG A 117 -2.16 -5.96 -3.46
CA ARG A 117 -1.22 -7.04 -3.17
C ARG A 117 -1.15 -8.01 -4.35
N HIS A 118 0.02 -8.56 -4.58
CA HIS A 118 0.17 -9.64 -5.56
C HIS A 118 -0.48 -10.92 -5.03
N PRO A 119 -1.42 -11.54 -5.76
CA PRO A 119 -2.27 -12.61 -5.23
C PRO A 119 -1.52 -13.89 -4.84
N LYS A 120 -0.33 -14.13 -5.43
CA LYS A 120 0.48 -15.33 -5.17
C LYS A 120 1.58 -15.13 -4.13
N ILE A 121 1.82 -13.91 -3.64
CA ILE A 121 2.85 -13.65 -2.62
C ILE A 121 2.38 -14.10 -1.23
N GLU A 122 1.08 -14.09 -1.00
CA GLU A 122 0.51 -14.52 0.28
C GLU A 122 1.22 -13.85 1.48
N ARG A 123 1.90 -14.64 2.31
CA ARG A 123 2.62 -14.15 3.50
C ARG A 123 4.15 -14.14 3.32
N ALA A 124 4.64 -14.39 2.11
CA ALA A 124 6.08 -14.39 1.86
C ALA A 124 6.72 -13.06 2.24
N LYS A 125 7.83 -13.14 2.93
CA LYS A 125 8.65 -12.00 3.40
C LYS A 125 10.08 -12.04 2.82
N PHE A 126 10.36 -13.01 1.96
CA PHE A 126 11.69 -13.28 1.43
C PHE A 126 11.62 -13.54 -0.06
N PHE A 127 12.67 -13.13 -0.74
CA PHE A 127 12.90 -13.47 -2.15
C PHE A 127 14.39 -13.49 -2.43
N HIS A 128 14.76 -14.12 -3.53
CA HIS A 128 16.08 -14.03 -4.15
C HIS A 128 15.93 -14.08 -5.66
N ALA A 129 17.01 -13.76 -6.39
CA ALA A 129 17.00 -13.86 -7.84
C ALA A 129 16.63 -15.29 -8.29
N ALA A 130 15.72 -15.44 -9.25
CA ALA A 130 15.17 -16.74 -9.64
C ALA A 130 16.22 -17.76 -10.12
N TRP A 131 17.37 -17.29 -10.60
CA TRP A 131 18.49 -18.12 -11.02
C TRP A 131 19.39 -18.59 -9.87
N TYR A 132 19.27 -17.99 -8.67
CA TYR A 132 20.08 -18.33 -7.52
C TYR A 132 19.63 -19.66 -6.92
N GLN A 133 20.58 -20.56 -6.68
CA GLN A 133 20.35 -21.84 -6.02
C GLN A 133 20.86 -21.79 -4.58
N THR A 134 20.17 -22.44 -3.70
CA THR A 134 20.48 -22.50 -2.28
C THR A 134 20.33 -23.93 -1.76
N SER A 135 21.07 -24.26 -0.71
CA SER A 135 20.98 -25.54 0.00
C SER A 135 20.09 -25.47 1.26
N TYR A 136 19.43 -24.32 1.52
CA TYR A 136 18.54 -24.20 2.67
C TYR A 136 17.28 -25.05 2.48
N ASN A 137 16.88 -25.79 3.51
CA ASN A 137 15.73 -26.70 3.50
C ASN A 137 14.46 -26.12 4.14
N ASN A 138 14.49 -24.84 4.50
CA ASN A 138 13.39 -24.13 5.18
C ASN A 138 12.69 -23.10 4.30
N MET A 139 12.93 -23.13 2.99
CA MET A 139 12.31 -22.24 2.01
C MET A 139 11.10 -22.92 1.36
N HIS A 140 9.93 -22.36 1.59
CA HIS A 140 8.70 -22.76 0.92
C HIS A 140 8.35 -21.72 -0.14
N TYR A 141 8.57 -22.04 -1.41
CA TYR A 141 8.36 -21.14 -2.54
C TYR A 141 6.88 -21.00 -2.88
N VAL A 142 6.42 -19.77 -3.11
CA VAL A 142 5.02 -19.45 -3.41
C VAL A 142 4.82 -18.99 -4.85
N VAL A 143 5.78 -18.26 -5.43
CA VAL A 143 5.74 -17.82 -6.84
C VAL A 143 7.12 -17.38 -7.31
N THR A 144 7.35 -17.47 -8.63
CA THR A 144 8.48 -16.85 -9.32
C THR A 144 7.94 -15.85 -10.32
N THR A 145 8.26 -14.57 -10.15
CA THR A 145 7.87 -13.47 -11.06
C THR A 145 8.86 -12.32 -11.00
N GLY A 146 8.89 -11.46 -12.03
CA GLY A 146 9.78 -10.30 -12.08
C GLY A 146 11.26 -10.61 -11.90
N GLY A 147 11.70 -11.83 -12.24
CA GLY A 147 13.08 -12.31 -12.08
C GLY A 147 13.44 -12.77 -10.66
N ASN A 148 12.48 -12.82 -9.75
CA ASN A 148 12.67 -13.24 -8.36
C ASN A 148 11.82 -14.47 -8.02
N ALA A 149 12.35 -15.33 -7.14
CA ALA A 149 11.63 -16.42 -6.50
C ALA A 149 11.27 -16.01 -5.07
N PHE A 150 9.99 -15.99 -4.76
CA PHE A 150 9.44 -15.54 -3.48
C PHE A 150 9.10 -16.73 -2.60
N TYR A 151 9.40 -16.62 -1.29
CA TYR A 151 9.23 -17.74 -0.37
C TYR A 151 8.90 -17.30 1.06
N GLU A 152 8.32 -18.23 1.79
CA GLU A 152 8.18 -18.19 3.25
C GLU A 152 9.30 -19.02 3.89
N LYS A 153 9.78 -18.63 5.06
CA LYS A 153 10.57 -19.51 5.91
C LYS A 153 9.62 -20.33 6.77
N ARG A 154 9.71 -21.64 6.63
CA ARG A 154 8.92 -22.62 7.39
C ARG A 154 9.86 -23.60 8.10
N ARG A 155 9.33 -24.38 9.03
CA ARG A 155 10.07 -25.55 9.54
C ARG A 155 10.29 -26.52 8.38
N PRO A 156 11.43 -27.24 8.32
CA PRO A 156 11.72 -28.15 7.21
C PRO A 156 10.60 -29.15 6.90
N GLU A 157 9.94 -29.67 7.92
CA GLU A 157 8.82 -30.62 7.80
C GLU A 157 7.54 -30.00 7.22
N ASP A 158 7.41 -28.69 7.24
CA ASP A 158 6.26 -27.93 6.69
C ASP A 158 6.53 -27.40 5.26
N VAL A 159 7.69 -27.67 4.68
CA VAL A 159 8.05 -27.24 3.33
C VAL A 159 7.48 -28.22 2.30
N THR A 160 6.45 -27.79 1.57
CA THR A 160 5.83 -28.59 0.49
C THR A 160 6.26 -28.14 -0.91
N SER A 161 6.94 -27.01 -1.04
CA SER A 161 7.48 -26.46 -2.29
C SER A 161 8.92 -26.02 -2.08
N PRO A 162 9.92 -26.96 -2.10
CA PRO A 162 11.31 -26.67 -1.73
C PRO A 162 12.14 -26.02 -2.83
N PHE A 163 11.61 -25.89 -4.04
CA PHE A 163 12.32 -25.32 -5.19
C PHE A 163 11.53 -24.14 -5.78
N PRO A 164 12.22 -23.16 -6.41
CA PRO A 164 11.56 -22.10 -7.15
C PRO A 164 10.56 -22.66 -8.17
N LEU A 165 9.36 -22.08 -8.19
CA LEU A 165 8.32 -22.45 -9.13
C LEU A 165 8.66 -21.92 -10.53
N PRO A 166 8.09 -22.51 -11.62
CA PRO A 166 8.17 -21.91 -12.95
C PRO A 166 7.70 -20.45 -12.94
N ALA A 167 8.27 -19.63 -13.83
CA ALA A 167 7.93 -18.22 -13.92
C ALA A 167 6.42 -18.03 -14.13
N PHE A 168 5.80 -17.25 -13.27
CA PHE A 168 4.40 -16.86 -13.39
C PHE A 168 4.25 -15.90 -14.57
N GLN A 169 3.32 -16.21 -15.46
CA GLN A 169 2.92 -15.37 -16.58
C GLN A 169 1.54 -14.80 -16.22
N GLY A 170 1.56 -13.60 -15.64
CA GLY A 170 0.35 -12.84 -15.32
C GLY A 170 -0.17 -12.03 -16.47
#